data_7f5e94f7542a178cf38a8244a4a98061
#
_entry.id   7f5e94f7542a178cf38a8244a4a98061
#
_cell.length_a   1.000
_cell.length_b   1.000
_cell.length_c   1.000
_cell.angle_alpha   90.00
_cell.angle_beta   90.00
_cell.angle_gamma   90.00
#
_symmetry.space_group_name_H-M   'P 1'
#
loop_
_entity.id
_entity.type
_entity.pdbx_description
1 polymer ?
#
loop_
_entity_poly.entity_id
_entity_poly.type
_entity_poly.pdbx_seq_one_letter_code
_entity_poly.pdbx_strand_id
1 'polypeptide(L)'
;MRKAVVYIGMTYPHGIIRHFALLALEMEKLRRSTSADFDLYFASTDGETGQNAWPMIRDGFASDYILSGPDFAELSMRIADLTSTYDCVLVHTGGGWGQTKHLVRARSRLDKKHARRLRFVATTHAFRIDSWHRIWMSAFQCFLYALFYDKVVFQCRYAASRFQGAWLLSLLGKKTVIPLGCETFDEVPPSPPQGLVTNGLANVLDGCSFVFVYLAQFRPGKMHMWLVQALAPVMKDHPAVHLLLCGMGDEVILKQDRAYAEQEGLAGRVLTPGQIPRCEVPWLLTHSNCAVVPSRGETFGHNFIEPMFAGLPVLGTRVGIGCEVIEDGVTGYGFSLTDVDGFRRSAKVLVEDVKAASRMGVAARERVESKYRHSDVARQLIGLYAEVMEHAC
;
A
#
# COMPACT_ATOMS: atom_id res chain seq x y z
N MET A 1 -23.21 23.64 12.14
CA MET A 1 -22.60 23.80 10.80
C MET A 1 -22.52 22.42 10.14
N ARG A 2 -23.15 22.24 8.98
CA ARG A 2 -23.17 20.95 8.29
C ARG A 2 -21.86 20.76 7.50
N LYS A 3 -21.20 19.62 7.71
CA LYS A 3 -19.92 19.29 7.11
C LYS A 3 -20.04 18.03 6.28
N ALA A 4 -19.31 17.94 5.15
CA ALA A 4 -19.18 16.75 4.35
C ALA A 4 -17.71 16.46 4.05
N VAL A 5 -17.36 15.18 4.02
CA VAL A 5 -16.09 14.66 3.51
C VAL A 5 -16.38 13.82 2.29
N VAL A 6 -15.73 14.12 1.19
CA VAL A 6 -15.79 13.33 -0.05
C VAL A 6 -14.46 12.62 -0.22
N TYR A 7 -14.46 11.31 -0.04
CA TYR A 7 -13.28 10.46 -0.22
C TYR A 7 -13.30 9.86 -1.62
N ILE A 8 -12.35 10.29 -2.46
CA ILE A 8 -12.29 9.84 -3.85
C ILE A 8 -11.46 8.57 -3.94
N GLY A 9 -12.11 7.46 -4.29
CA GLY A 9 -11.44 6.22 -4.66
C GLY A 9 -10.60 6.41 -5.92
N MET A 10 -9.36 5.92 -5.90
CA MET A 10 -8.48 6.02 -7.06
C MET A 10 -8.78 4.92 -8.07
N THR A 11 -8.88 5.30 -9.33
CA THR A 11 -9.02 4.41 -10.49
C THR A 11 -7.65 3.92 -10.98
N TYR A 12 -6.88 3.21 -10.13
CA TYR A 12 -5.67 2.52 -10.58
C TYR A 12 -5.93 1.02 -10.67
N PRO A 13 -5.51 0.36 -11.74
CA PRO A 13 -5.58 -1.09 -11.81
C PRO A 13 -4.68 -1.72 -10.74
N HIS A 14 -5.19 -2.74 -10.05
CA HIS A 14 -4.51 -3.66 -9.15
C HIS A 14 -4.25 -3.22 -7.69
N GLY A 15 -4.94 -3.86 -6.76
CA GLY A 15 -4.62 -3.93 -5.32
C GLY A 15 -4.91 -2.67 -4.50
N ILE A 16 -4.59 -1.49 -5.00
CA ILE A 16 -4.75 -0.20 -4.32
C ILE A 16 -6.23 0.18 -4.16
N ILE A 17 -7.09 -0.15 -5.12
CA ILE A 17 -8.54 0.20 -5.09
C ILE A 17 -9.22 -0.44 -3.87
N ARG A 18 -8.95 -1.73 -3.64
CA ARG A 18 -9.49 -2.46 -2.48
C ARG A 18 -9.07 -1.80 -1.17
N HIS A 19 -7.81 -1.39 -1.06
CA HIS A 19 -7.29 -0.70 0.11
C HIS A 19 -8.06 0.61 0.40
N PHE A 20 -8.31 1.43 -0.63
CA PHE A 20 -9.10 2.66 -0.46
C PHE A 20 -10.55 2.38 -0.09
N ALA A 21 -11.14 1.31 -0.64
CA ALA A 21 -12.50 0.89 -0.27
C ALA A 21 -12.57 0.45 1.18
N LEU A 22 -11.66 -0.41 1.63
CA LEU A 22 -11.58 -0.86 3.02
C LEU A 22 -11.35 0.31 4.00
N LEU A 23 -10.48 1.24 3.64
CA LEU A 23 -10.23 2.43 4.44
C LEU A 23 -11.47 3.32 4.53
N ALA A 24 -12.21 3.51 3.42
CA ALA A 24 -13.46 4.26 3.42
C ALA A 24 -14.53 3.60 4.30
N LEU A 25 -14.65 2.27 4.24
CA LEU A 25 -15.57 1.50 5.09
C LEU A 25 -15.22 1.61 6.58
N GLU A 26 -13.93 1.55 6.93
CA GLU A 26 -13.50 1.76 8.31
C GLU A 26 -13.73 3.20 8.79
N MET A 27 -13.53 4.20 7.93
CA MET A 27 -13.88 5.58 8.26
C MET A 27 -15.38 5.74 8.52
N GLU A 28 -16.24 5.13 7.68
CA GLU A 28 -17.70 5.17 7.86
C GLU A 28 -18.14 4.47 9.15
N LYS A 29 -17.57 3.33 9.46
CA LYS A 29 -17.81 2.59 10.71
C LYS A 29 -17.42 3.44 11.93
N LEU A 30 -16.25 4.04 11.92
CA LEU A 30 -15.78 4.92 12.98
C LEU A 30 -16.64 6.18 13.10
N ARG A 31 -17.00 6.81 11.98
CA ARG A 31 -17.88 7.98 11.96
C ARG A 31 -19.20 7.69 12.65
N ARG A 32 -19.84 6.56 12.35
CA ARG A 32 -21.11 6.13 13.00
C ARG A 32 -20.94 5.87 14.50
N SER A 33 -19.82 5.26 14.90
CA SER A 33 -19.59 4.90 16.31
C SER A 33 -19.15 6.09 17.19
N THR A 34 -18.49 7.09 16.61
CA THR A 34 -17.97 8.26 17.33
C THR A 34 -18.84 9.50 17.21
N SER A 35 -19.97 9.43 16.49
CA SER A 35 -20.83 10.58 16.20
C SER A 35 -20.05 11.76 15.60
N ALA A 36 -19.10 11.46 14.69
CA ALA A 36 -18.32 12.48 14.02
C ALA A 36 -19.24 13.47 13.27
N ASP A 37 -18.96 14.76 13.41
CA ASP A 37 -19.81 15.87 12.94
C ASP A 37 -19.62 16.15 11.43
N PHE A 38 -19.69 15.09 10.59
CA PHE A 38 -19.69 15.23 9.13
C PHE A 38 -20.34 14.03 8.44
N ASP A 39 -20.87 14.25 7.26
CA ASP A 39 -21.30 13.18 6.36
C ASP A 39 -20.13 12.69 5.48
N LEU A 40 -19.98 11.37 5.32
CA LEU A 40 -18.92 10.78 4.51
C LEU A 40 -19.47 10.25 3.18
N TYR A 41 -18.95 10.79 2.09
CA TYR A 41 -19.24 10.35 0.73
C TYR A 41 -18.07 9.56 0.17
N PHE A 42 -18.36 8.46 -0.50
CA PHE A 42 -17.39 7.78 -1.37
C PHE A 42 -17.64 8.21 -2.82
N ALA A 43 -16.58 8.62 -3.53
CA ALA A 43 -16.68 9.10 -4.89
C ALA A 43 -15.77 8.32 -5.85
N SER A 44 -16.27 7.98 -7.04
CA SER A 44 -15.48 7.30 -8.08
C SER A 44 -16.00 7.65 -9.48
N THR A 45 -15.10 7.65 -10.47
CA THR A 45 -15.46 7.90 -11.88
C THR A 45 -15.97 6.67 -12.60
N ASP A 46 -15.79 5.45 -12.06
CA ASP A 46 -16.11 4.22 -12.77
C ASP A 46 -17.00 3.29 -11.95
N GLY A 47 -18.22 3.10 -12.45
CA GLY A 47 -19.08 2.01 -11.99
C GLY A 47 -18.59 0.61 -12.40
N GLU A 48 -17.69 0.50 -13.42
CA GLU A 48 -17.34 -0.78 -14.05
C GLU A 48 -15.89 -1.23 -13.82
N THR A 49 -14.91 -0.35 -13.67
CA THR A 49 -13.50 -0.75 -13.51
C THR A 49 -13.12 -1.17 -12.09
N GLY A 50 -13.96 -0.91 -11.13
CA GLY A 50 -13.80 -1.34 -9.73
C GLY A 50 -14.48 -2.65 -9.38
N GLN A 51 -14.60 -3.62 -10.29
CA GLN A 51 -15.42 -4.85 -10.13
C GLN A 51 -15.23 -5.58 -8.79
N ASN A 52 -14.05 -5.50 -8.17
CA ASN A 52 -13.77 -6.17 -6.89
C ASN A 52 -14.04 -5.29 -5.64
N ALA A 53 -14.12 -3.97 -5.78
CA ALA A 53 -14.31 -3.06 -4.64
C ALA A 53 -15.72 -2.47 -4.56
N TRP A 54 -16.42 -2.35 -5.71
CA TRP A 54 -17.76 -1.80 -5.79
C TRP A 54 -18.81 -2.57 -4.95
N PRO A 55 -18.87 -3.90 -4.94
CA PRO A 55 -19.79 -4.61 -4.06
C PRO A 55 -19.60 -4.21 -2.59
N MET A 56 -18.35 -4.18 -2.12
CA MET A 56 -18.05 -3.80 -0.74
C MET A 56 -18.50 -2.38 -0.39
N ILE A 57 -18.32 -1.42 -1.30
CA ILE A 57 -18.77 -0.03 -1.08
C ILE A 57 -20.29 0.05 -1.08
N ARG A 58 -20.99 -0.63 -1.99
CA ARG A 58 -22.46 -0.64 -2.04
C ARG A 58 -23.07 -1.28 -0.79
N ASP A 59 -22.42 -2.29 -0.23
CA ASP A 59 -22.88 -2.96 0.99
C ASP A 59 -22.60 -2.10 2.25
N GLY A 60 -21.57 -1.28 2.23
CA GLY A 60 -21.12 -0.47 3.39
C GLY A 60 -21.61 0.97 3.43
N PHE A 61 -21.98 1.55 2.28
CA PHE A 61 -22.48 2.92 2.16
C PHE A 61 -23.94 2.93 1.68
N ALA A 62 -24.77 3.82 2.26
CA ALA A 62 -26.07 4.11 1.68
C ALA A 62 -25.90 4.77 0.30
N SER A 63 -26.82 4.49 -0.63
CA SER A 63 -26.76 4.98 -2.02
C SER A 63 -26.58 6.50 -2.13
N ASP A 64 -27.21 7.25 -1.24
CA ASP A 64 -27.17 8.71 -1.21
C ASP A 64 -25.79 9.28 -0.87
N TYR A 65 -24.90 8.46 -0.30
CA TYR A 65 -23.52 8.82 0.04
C TYR A 65 -22.49 8.25 -0.96
N ILE A 66 -22.95 7.74 -2.10
CA ILE A 66 -22.09 7.30 -3.20
C ILE A 66 -22.22 8.27 -4.37
N LEU A 67 -21.13 8.97 -4.68
CA LEU A 67 -21.03 9.86 -5.83
C LEU A 67 -20.33 9.14 -6.98
N SER A 68 -20.97 9.08 -8.12
CA SER A 68 -20.38 8.52 -9.34
C SER A 68 -20.59 9.47 -10.52
N GLY A 69 -19.73 9.37 -11.52
CA GLY A 69 -19.85 10.12 -12.75
C GLY A 69 -19.08 9.41 -13.88
N PRO A 70 -19.46 9.65 -15.15
CA PRO A 70 -18.81 9.04 -16.30
C PRO A 70 -17.34 9.44 -16.43
N ASP A 71 -17.01 10.63 -15.96
CA ASP A 71 -15.65 11.13 -15.91
C ASP A 71 -15.40 12.01 -14.67
N PHE A 72 -14.13 12.38 -14.48
CA PHE A 72 -13.74 13.19 -13.33
C PHE A 72 -14.21 14.66 -13.43
N ALA A 73 -14.55 15.14 -14.62
CA ALA A 73 -15.06 16.50 -14.80
C ALA A 73 -16.49 16.60 -14.25
N GLU A 74 -17.37 15.67 -14.61
CA GLU A 74 -18.74 15.61 -14.08
C GLU A 74 -18.75 15.32 -12.58
N LEU A 75 -17.95 14.34 -12.13
CA LEU A 75 -17.82 14.05 -10.71
C LEU A 75 -17.41 15.29 -9.90
N SER A 76 -16.45 16.07 -10.41
CA SER A 76 -16.00 17.31 -9.74
C SER A 76 -17.10 18.36 -9.65
N MET A 77 -18.01 18.42 -10.62
CA MET A 77 -19.17 19.32 -10.55
C MET A 77 -20.18 18.87 -9.51
N ARG A 78 -20.51 17.57 -9.47
CA ARG A 78 -21.38 16.99 -8.42
C ARG A 78 -20.83 17.23 -7.02
N ILE A 79 -19.51 17.11 -6.84
CA ILE A 79 -18.84 17.43 -5.57
C ILE A 79 -19.00 18.94 -5.24
N ALA A 80 -18.84 19.81 -6.22
CA ALA A 80 -19.01 21.26 -6.01
C ALA A 80 -20.45 21.63 -5.61
N ASP A 81 -21.45 20.94 -6.15
CA ASP A 81 -22.87 21.16 -5.83
C ASP A 81 -23.20 20.88 -4.35
N LEU A 82 -22.42 20.03 -3.66
CA LEU A 82 -22.57 19.80 -2.21
C LEU A 82 -22.39 21.08 -1.40
N THR A 83 -21.66 22.08 -1.91
CA THR A 83 -21.48 23.38 -1.22
C THR A 83 -22.77 24.19 -1.06
N SER A 84 -23.83 23.83 -1.78
CA SER A 84 -25.17 24.40 -1.58
C SER A 84 -25.84 23.86 -0.32
N THR A 85 -25.52 22.62 0.09
CA THR A 85 -26.13 21.92 1.21
C THR A 85 -25.27 21.98 2.47
N TYR A 86 -23.94 21.96 2.30
CA TYR A 86 -22.97 21.91 3.39
C TYR A 86 -22.19 23.21 3.52
N ASP A 87 -21.90 23.59 4.76
CA ASP A 87 -21.09 24.77 5.09
C ASP A 87 -19.61 24.54 4.86
N CYS A 88 -19.14 23.28 4.93
CA CYS A 88 -17.81 22.88 4.57
C CYS A 88 -17.84 21.51 3.85
N VAL A 89 -17.15 21.42 2.71
CA VAL A 89 -16.96 20.20 1.91
C VAL A 89 -15.47 19.94 1.77
N LEU A 90 -14.97 18.91 2.40
CA LEU A 90 -13.58 18.48 2.28
C LEU A 90 -13.49 17.36 1.25
N VAL A 91 -12.61 17.52 0.28
CA VAL A 91 -12.38 16.55 -0.80
C VAL A 91 -10.99 15.94 -0.62
N HIS A 92 -10.94 14.63 -0.32
CA HIS A 92 -9.69 13.87 -0.25
C HIS A 92 -9.47 13.11 -1.54
N THR A 93 -8.35 13.35 -2.21
CA THR A 93 -8.02 12.83 -3.52
C THR A 93 -6.57 12.34 -3.60
N GLY A 94 -6.23 11.60 -4.65
CA GLY A 94 -4.85 11.22 -4.97
C GLY A 94 -3.95 12.34 -5.46
N GLY A 95 -4.49 13.55 -5.65
CA GLY A 95 -3.72 14.77 -5.93
C GLY A 95 -2.99 14.80 -7.28
N GLY A 96 -3.28 13.91 -8.22
CA GLY A 96 -2.72 13.98 -9.58
C GLY A 96 -3.21 15.19 -10.36
N TRP A 97 -2.40 15.68 -11.33
CA TRP A 97 -2.78 16.83 -12.17
C TRP A 97 -4.16 16.67 -12.82
N GLY A 98 -4.45 15.46 -13.32
CA GLY A 98 -5.75 15.15 -13.91
C GLY A 98 -6.94 15.46 -12.99
N GLN A 99 -6.82 15.09 -11.70
CA GLN A 99 -7.85 15.34 -10.70
C GLN A 99 -7.85 16.82 -10.26
N THR A 100 -6.68 17.36 -9.95
CA THR A 100 -6.51 18.74 -9.48
C THR A 100 -7.13 19.76 -10.45
N LYS A 101 -6.85 19.65 -11.75
CA LYS A 101 -7.38 20.60 -12.74
C LYS A 101 -8.91 20.66 -12.78
N HIS A 102 -9.58 19.50 -12.62
CA HIS A 102 -11.05 19.43 -12.63
C HIS A 102 -11.66 20.00 -11.35
N LEU A 103 -11.08 19.69 -10.20
CA LEU A 103 -11.52 20.25 -8.90
C LEU A 103 -11.34 21.76 -8.85
N VAL A 104 -10.20 22.28 -9.32
CA VAL A 104 -9.94 23.72 -9.38
C VAL A 104 -10.91 24.39 -10.36
N ARG A 105 -11.18 23.77 -11.51
CA ARG A 105 -12.16 24.29 -12.49
C ARG A 105 -13.59 24.26 -11.94
N ALA A 106 -13.99 23.22 -11.24
CA ALA A 106 -15.29 23.15 -10.57
C ALA A 106 -15.41 24.26 -9.52
N ARG A 107 -14.37 24.44 -8.66
CA ARG A 107 -14.33 25.53 -7.66
C ARG A 107 -14.41 26.92 -8.29
N SER A 108 -13.78 27.17 -9.44
CA SER A 108 -13.78 28.47 -10.13
C SER A 108 -15.14 28.88 -10.70
N ARG A 109 -16.08 27.93 -10.86
CA ARG A 109 -17.45 28.18 -11.31
C ARG A 109 -18.41 28.57 -10.18
N LEU A 110 -17.99 28.35 -8.95
CA LEU A 110 -18.75 28.72 -7.75
C LEU A 110 -18.57 30.23 -7.45
N ASP A 111 -19.57 30.84 -6.84
CA ASP A 111 -19.41 32.16 -6.23
C ASP A 111 -18.40 32.13 -5.08
N LYS A 112 -17.94 33.29 -4.62
CA LYS A 112 -16.92 33.40 -3.58
C LYS A 112 -17.31 32.72 -2.27
N LYS A 113 -18.60 32.73 -1.92
CA LYS A 113 -19.11 32.12 -0.69
C LYS A 113 -18.99 30.59 -0.76
N HIS A 114 -19.51 29.97 -1.82
CA HIS A 114 -19.48 28.52 -2.00
C HIS A 114 -18.05 28.01 -2.28
N ALA A 115 -17.25 28.76 -3.06
CA ALA A 115 -15.85 28.41 -3.32
C ALA A 115 -14.99 28.33 -2.04
N ARG A 116 -15.29 29.13 -1.02
CA ARG A 116 -14.61 29.08 0.29
C ARG A 116 -15.00 27.87 1.12
N ARG A 117 -16.12 27.22 0.84
CA ARG A 117 -16.57 26.01 1.52
C ARG A 117 -15.82 24.75 1.08
N LEU A 118 -15.16 24.78 -0.09
CA LEU A 118 -14.36 23.64 -0.58
C LEU A 118 -12.96 23.63 0.01
N ARG A 119 -12.58 22.50 0.57
CA ARG A 119 -11.25 22.19 1.11
C ARG A 119 -10.67 20.98 0.41
N PHE A 120 -9.36 20.93 0.25
CA PHE A 120 -8.71 19.86 -0.48
C PHE A 120 -7.59 19.22 0.34
N VAL A 121 -7.64 17.90 0.45
CA VAL A 121 -6.57 17.06 0.98
C VAL A 121 -6.09 16.13 -0.12
N ALA A 122 -4.78 15.97 -0.26
CA ALA A 122 -4.20 15.02 -1.20
C ALA A 122 -3.41 13.95 -0.47
N THR A 123 -3.57 12.67 -0.86
CA THR A 123 -2.57 11.64 -0.60
C THR A 123 -1.66 11.53 -1.80
N THR A 124 -0.39 11.87 -1.64
CA THR A 124 0.56 11.79 -2.75
C THR A 124 1.11 10.39 -2.93
N HIS A 125 1.05 9.89 -4.17
CA HIS A 125 1.80 8.72 -4.57
C HIS A 125 3.17 9.20 -5.05
N ALA A 126 4.20 9.11 -4.19
CA ALA A 126 5.53 9.60 -4.49
C ALA A 126 6.06 9.01 -5.79
N PHE A 127 6.51 9.88 -6.69
CA PHE A 127 7.15 9.46 -7.93
C PHE A 127 8.53 8.88 -7.63
N ARG A 128 8.87 7.78 -8.32
CA ARG A 128 10.26 7.29 -8.34
C ARG A 128 11.14 8.36 -8.97
N ILE A 129 12.14 8.84 -8.23
CA ILE A 129 13.10 9.82 -8.72
C ILE A 129 14.25 9.07 -9.39
N ASP A 130 13.98 8.54 -10.57
CA ASP A 130 14.97 7.80 -11.38
C ASP A 130 15.26 8.49 -12.74
N SER A 131 14.67 9.67 -12.98
CA SER A 131 14.90 10.47 -14.17
C SER A 131 14.65 11.97 -13.95
N TRP A 132 15.34 12.81 -14.71
CA TRP A 132 15.16 14.27 -14.69
C TRP A 132 13.71 14.70 -14.94
N HIS A 133 13.02 14.02 -15.85
CA HIS A 133 11.61 14.29 -16.13
C HIS A 133 10.73 14.13 -14.87
N ARG A 134 10.99 13.11 -14.08
CA ARG A 134 10.22 12.86 -12.85
C ARG A 134 10.52 13.83 -11.72
N ILE A 135 11.76 14.38 -11.68
CA ILE A 135 12.11 15.46 -10.75
C ILE A 135 11.27 16.69 -11.05
N TRP A 136 11.19 17.10 -12.32
CA TRP A 136 10.37 18.24 -12.73
C TRP A 136 8.87 18.01 -12.49
N MET A 137 8.36 16.81 -12.75
CA MET A 137 6.97 16.46 -12.45
C MET A 137 6.68 16.55 -10.95
N SER A 138 7.58 16.07 -10.11
CA SER A 138 7.45 16.14 -8.65
C SER A 138 7.48 17.59 -8.15
N ALA A 139 8.37 18.42 -8.67
CA ALA A 139 8.44 19.84 -8.33
C ALA A 139 7.17 20.60 -8.77
N PHE A 140 6.69 20.35 -9.98
CA PHE A 140 5.43 20.92 -10.47
C PHE A 140 4.24 20.47 -9.61
N GLN A 141 4.18 19.22 -9.24
CA GLN A 141 3.13 18.72 -8.37
C GLN A 141 3.20 19.34 -6.96
N CYS A 142 4.41 19.56 -6.44
CA CYS A 142 4.60 20.28 -5.18
C CYS A 142 4.04 21.71 -5.26
N PHE A 143 4.29 22.41 -6.35
CA PHE A 143 3.73 23.74 -6.59
C PHE A 143 2.20 23.73 -6.59
N LEU A 144 1.57 22.76 -7.27
CA LEU A 144 0.12 22.61 -7.25
C LEU A 144 -0.40 22.32 -5.83
N TYR A 145 0.28 21.46 -5.09
CA TYR A 145 -0.08 21.16 -3.71
C TYR A 145 0.01 22.41 -2.82
N ALA A 146 1.08 23.21 -2.99
CA ALA A 146 1.24 24.44 -2.23
C ALA A 146 0.13 25.47 -2.51
N LEU A 147 -0.38 25.53 -3.76
CA LEU A 147 -1.41 26.49 -4.16
C LEU A 147 -2.83 26.06 -3.81
N PHE A 148 -3.16 24.78 -4.04
CA PHE A 148 -4.56 24.36 -4.11
C PHE A 148 -4.99 23.45 -2.96
N TYR A 149 -4.07 22.85 -2.21
CA TYR A 149 -4.41 21.90 -1.16
C TYR A 149 -4.18 22.48 0.24
N ASP A 150 -5.06 22.15 1.16
CA ASP A 150 -4.94 22.53 2.57
C ASP A 150 -3.94 21.62 3.29
N LYS A 151 -3.96 20.31 2.99
CA LYS A 151 -3.00 19.32 3.52
C LYS A 151 -2.59 18.33 2.43
N VAL A 152 -1.36 17.81 2.57
CA VAL A 152 -0.77 16.79 1.72
C VAL A 152 -0.27 15.65 2.58
N VAL A 153 -0.86 14.48 2.38
CA VAL A 153 -0.56 13.25 3.12
C VAL A 153 0.49 12.45 2.37
N PHE A 154 1.59 12.18 3.03
CA PHE A 154 2.62 11.23 2.59
C PHE A 154 2.42 9.90 3.31
N GLN A 155 2.59 8.79 2.60
CA GLN A 155 2.31 7.45 3.11
C GLN A 155 3.38 6.92 4.08
N CYS A 156 4.60 7.50 4.05
CA CYS A 156 5.69 7.22 4.97
C CYS A 156 6.72 8.36 4.93
N ARG A 157 7.62 8.37 5.91
CA ARG A 157 8.69 9.39 5.99
C ARG A 157 9.64 9.29 4.80
N TYR A 158 9.92 8.06 4.34
CA TYR A 158 10.74 7.84 3.14
C TYR A 158 10.12 8.50 1.90
N ALA A 159 8.82 8.32 1.65
CA ALA A 159 8.12 8.97 0.55
C ALA A 159 8.19 10.50 0.67
N ALA A 160 7.97 11.03 1.87
CA ALA A 160 8.09 12.47 2.13
C ALA A 160 9.50 13.01 1.89
N SER A 161 10.56 12.27 2.27
CA SER A 161 11.95 12.70 2.07
C SER A 161 12.39 12.67 0.61
N ARG A 162 11.76 11.83 -0.22
CA ARG A 162 12.06 11.69 -1.65
C ARG A 162 11.24 12.62 -2.55
N PHE A 163 10.23 13.27 -2.01
CA PHE A 163 9.38 14.17 -2.79
C PHE A 163 10.03 15.54 -2.91
N GLN A 164 10.26 16.00 -4.16
CA GLN A 164 10.88 17.30 -4.42
C GLN A 164 9.99 18.44 -3.94
N GLY A 165 10.56 19.32 -3.09
CA GLY A 165 9.80 20.43 -2.51
C GLY A 165 8.97 20.07 -1.27
N ALA A 166 9.06 18.86 -0.71
CA ALA A 166 8.38 18.52 0.54
C ALA A 166 8.74 19.45 1.70
N TRP A 167 9.93 20.07 1.67
CA TRP A 167 10.34 21.10 2.62
C TRP A 167 9.44 22.35 2.56
N LEU A 168 9.00 22.75 1.33
CA LEU A 168 8.08 23.87 1.15
C LEU A 168 6.71 23.56 1.75
N LEU A 169 6.19 22.36 1.52
CA LEU A 169 4.92 21.92 2.13
C LEU A 169 5.02 21.87 3.66
N SER A 170 6.20 21.51 4.19
CA SER A 170 6.47 21.54 5.64
C SER A 170 6.46 22.98 6.17
N LEU A 171 7.14 23.90 5.50
CA LEU A 171 7.18 25.32 5.85
C LEU A 171 5.77 25.96 5.84
N LEU A 172 4.93 25.56 4.89
CA LEU A 172 3.54 26.01 4.78
C LEU A 172 2.59 25.30 5.76
N GLY A 173 3.05 24.41 6.61
CA GLY A 173 2.22 23.63 7.52
C GLY A 173 1.27 22.64 6.82
N LYS A 174 1.53 22.31 5.55
CA LYS A 174 0.66 21.47 4.71
C LYS A 174 1.07 20.00 4.66
N LYS A 175 2.30 19.68 5.06
CA LYS A 175 2.83 18.31 5.03
C LYS A 175 2.37 17.53 6.26
N THR A 176 1.80 16.34 6.03
CA THR A 176 1.55 15.35 7.08
C THR A 176 1.97 13.96 6.61
N VAL A 177 2.21 13.04 7.54
CA VAL A 177 2.54 11.64 7.25
C VAL A 177 1.48 10.78 7.91
N ILE A 178 0.67 10.11 7.10
CA ILE A 178 -0.32 9.12 7.54
C ILE A 178 -0.10 7.88 6.68
N PRO A 179 0.19 6.71 7.28
CA PRO A 179 0.51 5.51 6.53
C PRO A 179 -0.71 4.99 5.75
N LEU A 180 -0.48 4.05 4.87
CA LEU A 180 -1.55 3.20 4.35
C LEU A 180 -1.86 2.11 5.37
N GLY A 181 -3.14 1.79 5.56
CA GLY A 181 -3.56 0.68 6.38
C GLY A 181 -3.31 -0.67 5.69
N CYS A 182 -3.41 -1.73 6.45
CA CYS A 182 -3.33 -3.09 5.97
C CYS A 182 -4.46 -3.93 6.54
N GLU A 183 -4.90 -4.93 5.79
CA GLU A 183 -5.81 -5.96 6.30
C GLU A 183 -5.07 -6.78 7.36
N THR A 184 -5.75 -7.11 8.45
CA THR A 184 -5.24 -8.04 9.46
C THR A 184 -5.55 -9.47 9.04
N PHE A 185 -4.73 -10.40 9.50
CA PHE A 185 -4.91 -11.83 9.24
C PHE A 185 -5.39 -12.54 10.52
N ASP A 186 -6.47 -12.00 11.11
CA ASP A 186 -7.00 -12.50 12.38
C ASP A 186 -7.69 -13.87 12.22
N GLU A 187 -8.17 -14.18 11.00
CA GLU A 187 -8.78 -15.46 10.65
C GLU A 187 -8.01 -16.12 9.50
N VAL A 188 -7.21 -17.10 9.82
CA VAL A 188 -6.53 -17.96 8.84
C VAL A 188 -7.27 -19.30 8.77
N PRO A 189 -7.68 -19.76 7.58
CA PRO A 189 -8.32 -21.07 7.46
C PRO A 189 -7.45 -22.18 8.06
N PRO A 190 -8.04 -23.11 8.83
CA PRO A 190 -7.26 -24.20 9.46
C PRO A 190 -6.75 -25.22 8.44
N SER A 191 -7.34 -25.27 7.25
CA SER A 191 -6.95 -26.15 6.15
C SER A 191 -6.46 -25.35 4.96
N PRO A 192 -5.54 -25.89 4.13
CA PRO A 192 -5.05 -25.19 2.96
C PRO A 192 -6.18 -24.89 1.98
N PRO A 193 -6.23 -23.67 1.42
CA PRO A 193 -7.16 -23.31 0.38
C PRO A 193 -7.03 -24.23 -0.85
N GLN A 194 -8.16 -24.51 -1.50
CA GLN A 194 -8.22 -25.45 -2.63
C GLN A 194 -7.27 -25.07 -3.77
N GLY A 195 -7.06 -23.78 -4.04
CA GLY A 195 -6.11 -23.34 -5.05
C GLY A 195 -4.66 -23.75 -4.74
N LEU A 196 -4.24 -23.64 -3.47
CA LEU A 196 -2.89 -24.04 -3.02
C LEU A 196 -2.73 -25.56 -3.01
N VAL A 197 -3.78 -26.32 -2.73
CA VAL A 197 -3.78 -27.79 -2.85
C VAL A 197 -3.66 -28.22 -4.30
N THR A 198 -4.47 -27.64 -5.21
CA THR A 198 -4.51 -28.02 -6.62
C THR A 198 -3.18 -27.75 -7.34
N ASN A 199 -2.48 -26.68 -7.00
CA ASN A 199 -1.17 -26.36 -7.59
C ASN A 199 0.01 -27.00 -6.87
N GLY A 200 -0.26 -27.83 -5.85
CA GLY A 200 0.76 -28.56 -5.09
C GLY A 200 1.55 -27.76 -4.07
N LEU A 201 1.29 -26.45 -3.92
CA LEU A 201 2.02 -25.59 -2.98
C LEU A 201 1.80 -25.98 -1.52
N ALA A 202 0.59 -26.40 -1.15
CA ALA A 202 0.31 -26.83 0.22
C ALA A 202 1.26 -27.95 0.66
N ASN A 203 1.44 -28.98 -0.20
CA ASN A 203 2.35 -30.11 0.11
C ASN A 203 3.82 -29.65 0.22
N VAL A 204 4.24 -28.70 -0.61
CA VAL A 204 5.59 -28.13 -0.54
C VAL A 204 5.80 -27.42 0.79
N LEU A 205 4.84 -26.58 1.20
CA LEU A 205 4.94 -25.81 2.45
C LEU A 205 4.96 -26.72 3.69
N ASP A 206 4.18 -27.78 3.69
CA ASP A 206 4.14 -28.76 4.79
C ASP A 206 5.45 -29.58 4.91
N GLY A 207 6.16 -29.76 3.80
CA GLY A 207 7.41 -30.56 3.74
C GLY A 207 8.71 -29.75 3.89
N CYS A 208 8.64 -28.42 3.96
CA CYS A 208 9.82 -27.55 3.96
C CYS A 208 10.34 -27.25 5.36
N SER A 209 11.66 -27.18 5.49
CA SER A 209 12.30 -26.71 6.72
C SER A 209 12.28 -25.18 6.83
N PHE A 210 12.34 -24.48 5.69
CA PHE A 210 12.30 -23.03 5.63
C PHE A 210 11.81 -22.51 4.27
N VAL A 211 10.86 -21.58 4.30
CA VAL A 211 10.25 -20.98 3.10
C VAL A 211 10.44 -19.47 3.12
N PHE A 212 11.18 -18.98 2.14
CA PHE A 212 11.18 -17.56 1.79
C PHE A 212 10.03 -17.25 0.85
N VAL A 213 9.28 -16.17 1.12
CA VAL A 213 8.16 -15.75 0.27
C VAL A 213 8.34 -14.31 -0.20
N TYR A 214 8.04 -14.06 -1.48
CA TYR A 214 8.00 -12.73 -2.06
C TYR A 214 6.70 -12.53 -2.83
N LEU A 215 5.83 -11.64 -2.34
CA LEU A 215 4.58 -11.26 -2.98
C LEU A 215 4.80 -9.96 -3.75
N ALA A 216 5.01 -10.05 -5.07
CA ALA A 216 5.22 -8.88 -5.90
C ALA A 216 4.93 -9.14 -7.38
N GLN A 217 4.51 -8.10 -8.11
CA GLN A 217 4.44 -8.17 -9.56
C GLN A 217 5.83 -8.33 -10.17
N PHE A 218 5.98 -9.17 -11.20
CA PHE A 218 7.22 -9.29 -11.95
C PHE A 218 7.47 -8.01 -12.76
N ARG A 219 8.32 -7.13 -12.23
CA ARG A 219 8.73 -5.85 -12.82
C ARG A 219 10.22 -5.61 -12.52
N PRO A 220 10.96 -4.89 -13.39
CA PRO A 220 12.40 -4.68 -13.19
C PRO A 220 12.76 -4.11 -11.80
N GLY A 221 11.96 -3.18 -11.28
CA GLY A 221 12.20 -2.56 -9.96
C GLY A 221 11.97 -3.47 -8.76
N LYS A 222 11.36 -4.65 -8.93
CA LYS A 222 11.11 -5.63 -7.87
C LYS A 222 12.26 -6.62 -7.70
N MET A 223 13.24 -6.63 -8.60
CA MET A 223 14.53 -7.31 -8.44
C MET A 223 14.45 -8.83 -8.23
N HIS A 224 13.52 -9.53 -8.90
CA HIS A 224 13.35 -10.98 -8.76
C HIS A 224 14.61 -11.75 -9.11
N MET A 225 15.22 -11.49 -10.27
CA MET A 225 16.47 -12.13 -10.70
C MET A 225 17.60 -11.94 -9.68
N TRP A 226 17.74 -10.71 -9.16
CA TRP A 226 18.73 -10.44 -8.10
C TRP A 226 18.48 -11.33 -6.88
N LEU A 227 17.22 -11.50 -6.47
CA LEU A 227 16.87 -12.34 -5.33
C LEU A 227 17.23 -13.79 -5.55
N VAL A 228 16.87 -14.36 -6.70
CA VAL A 228 17.20 -15.76 -7.04
C VAL A 228 18.71 -15.97 -7.01
N GLN A 229 19.48 -15.06 -7.65
CA GLN A 229 20.94 -15.11 -7.67
C GLN A 229 21.58 -14.96 -6.29
N ALA A 230 21.09 -14.03 -5.48
CA ALA A 230 21.63 -13.78 -4.16
C ALA A 230 21.35 -14.94 -3.19
N LEU A 231 20.16 -15.56 -3.29
CA LEU A 231 19.73 -16.63 -2.38
C LEU A 231 20.22 -18.02 -2.83
N ALA A 232 20.57 -18.23 -4.10
CA ALA A 232 20.97 -19.52 -4.64
C ALA A 232 22.07 -20.22 -3.83
N PRO A 233 23.18 -19.59 -3.40
CA PRO A 233 24.19 -20.24 -2.57
C PRO A 233 23.63 -20.74 -1.23
N VAL A 234 22.81 -19.94 -0.56
CA VAL A 234 22.18 -20.34 0.72
C VAL A 234 21.26 -21.55 0.53
N MET A 235 20.49 -21.56 -0.57
CA MET A 235 19.63 -22.70 -0.89
C MET A 235 20.42 -23.97 -1.27
N LYS A 236 21.62 -23.83 -1.84
CA LYS A 236 22.51 -24.98 -2.13
C LYS A 236 23.07 -25.56 -0.84
N ASP A 237 23.48 -24.73 0.10
CA ASP A 237 23.98 -25.15 1.41
C ASP A 237 22.88 -25.79 2.27
N HIS A 238 21.60 -25.41 2.05
CA HIS A 238 20.42 -25.86 2.81
C HIS A 238 19.35 -26.45 1.87
N PRO A 239 19.41 -27.76 1.53
CA PRO A 239 18.56 -28.39 0.52
C PRO A 239 17.04 -28.34 0.79
N ALA A 240 16.63 -28.18 2.03
CA ALA A 240 15.22 -28.10 2.41
C ALA A 240 14.66 -26.65 2.42
N VAL A 241 15.44 -25.66 1.96
CA VAL A 241 15.02 -24.27 1.81
C VAL A 241 14.35 -24.03 0.45
N HIS A 242 13.20 -23.36 0.46
CA HIS A 242 12.44 -23.00 -0.73
C HIS A 242 12.24 -21.49 -0.86
N LEU A 243 12.07 -21.03 -2.10
CA LEU A 243 11.75 -19.65 -2.44
C LEU A 243 10.46 -19.62 -3.26
N LEU A 244 9.45 -18.88 -2.76
CA LEU A 244 8.20 -18.63 -3.46
C LEU A 244 8.19 -17.21 -4.04
N LEU A 245 8.07 -17.10 -5.35
CA LEU A 245 7.92 -15.84 -6.08
C LEU A 245 6.48 -15.76 -6.59
N CYS A 246 5.62 -15.06 -5.86
CA CYS A 246 4.18 -15.01 -6.11
C CYS A 246 3.78 -13.68 -6.73
N GLY A 247 3.13 -13.71 -7.88
CA GLY A 247 2.63 -12.53 -8.57
C GLY A 247 2.46 -12.77 -10.06
N MET A 248 1.94 -11.76 -10.74
CA MET A 248 1.89 -11.68 -12.21
C MET A 248 2.76 -10.54 -12.69
N GLY A 249 3.06 -10.48 -13.98
CA GLY A 249 3.78 -9.36 -14.58
C GLY A 249 4.52 -9.74 -15.84
N ASP A 250 5.76 -9.28 -15.96
CA ASP A 250 6.59 -9.47 -17.14
C ASP A 250 7.03 -10.93 -17.28
N GLU A 251 6.50 -11.59 -18.30
CA GLU A 251 6.81 -12.98 -18.65
C GLU A 251 8.30 -13.21 -18.99
N VAL A 252 9.00 -12.19 -19.47
CA VAL A 252 10.44 -12.29 -19.78
C VAL A 252 11.22 -12.44 -18.46
N ILE A 253 10.89 -11.63 -17.46
CA ILE A 253 11.50 -11.71 -16.13
C ILE A 253 11.22 -13.09 -15.51
N LEU A 254 9.96 -13.54 -15.55
CA LEU A 254 9.58 -14.84 -15.00
C LEU A 254 10.32 -16.01 -15.66
N LYS A 255 10.45 -15.99 -17.00
CA LYS A 255 11.20 -17.02 -17.74
C LYS A 255 12.68 -17.00 -17.41
N GLN A 256 13.28 -15.81 -17.26
CA GLN A 256 14.69 -15.67 -16.87
C GLN A 256 14.95 -16.21 -15.47
N ASP A 257 14.06 -15.91 -14.52
CA ASP A 257 14.17 -16.40 -13.12
C ASP A 257 14.12 -17.94 -13.07
N ARG A 258 13.18 -18.56 -13.83
CA ARG A 258 13.07 -20.02 -13.95
C ARG A 258 14.30 -20.64 -14.60
N ALA A 259 14.74 -20.09 -15.72
CA ALA A 259 15.92 -20.61 -16.43
C ALA A 259 17.18 -20.55 -15.56
N TYR A 260 17.37 -19.48 -14.80
CA TYR A 260 18.48 -19.38 -13.87
C TYR A 260 18.35 -20.42 -12.74
N ALA A 261 17.16 -20.60 -12.17
CA ALA A 261 16.94 -21.61 -11.15
C ALA A 261 17.23 -23.05 -11.67
N GLU A 262 16.85 -23.35 -12.90
CA GLU A 262 17.18 -24.62 -13.56
C GLU A 262 18.70 -24.82 -13.73
N GLN A 263 19.40 -23.81 -14.23
CA GLN A 263 20.86 -23.83 -14.40
C GLN A 263 21.59 -24.08 -13.06
N GLU A 264 21.08 -23.51 -11.98
CA GLU A 264 21.64 -23.66 -10.63
C GLU A 264 21.22 -24.95 -9.90
N GLY A 265 20.37 -25.78 -10.54
CA GLY A 265 19.83 -27.01 -9.94
C GLY A 265 18.77 -26.75 -8.85
N LEU A 266 18.07 -25.63 -8.93
CA LEU A 266 17.08 -25.17 -7.96
C LEU A 266 15.63 -25.21 -8.49
N ALA A 267 15.38 -25.81 -9.67
CA ALA A 267 14.08 -25.78 -10.35
C ALA A 267 12.91 -26.24 -9.45
N GLY A 268 13.10 -27.26 -8.63
CA GLY A 268 12.07 -27.76 -7.70
C GLY A 268 11.94 -26.95 -6.40
N ARG A 269 12.78 -25.94 -6.18
CA ARG A 269 12.83 -25.16 -4.92
C ARG A 269 12.64 -23.66 -5.10
N VAL A 270 12.80 -23.13 -6.30
CA VAL A 270 12.36 -21.80 -6.70
C VAL A 270 11.02 -21.93 -7.40
N LEU A 271 9.95 -21.62 -6.71
CA LEU A 271 8.58 -21.83 -7.17
C LEU A 271 7.94 -20.52 -7.60
N THR A 272 7.27 -20.54 -8.74
CA THR A 272 6.62 -19.37 -9.33
C THR A 272 5.15 -19.70 -9.63
N PRO A 273 4.29 -19.79 -8.59
CA PRO A 273 2.91 -20.26 -8.74
C PRO A 273 2.00 -19.27 -9.46
N GLY A 274 2.50 -18.08 -9.82
CA GLY A 274 1.69 -17.01 -10.39
C GLY A 274 0.98 -16.19 -9.33
N GLN A 275 -0.18 -15.64 -9.69
CA GLN A 275 -0.98 -14.83 -8.77
C GLN A 275 -1.70 -15.73 -7.76
N ILE A 276 -1.51 -15.43 -6.48
CA ILE A 276 -2.26 -16.05 -5.39
C ILE A 276 -3.54 -15.24 -5.15
N PRO A 277 -4.72 -15.88 -5.13
CA PRO A 277 -5.96 -15.23 -4.76
C PRO A 277 -5.86 -14.56 -3.39
N ARG A 278 -6.44 -13.38 -3.25
CA ARG A 278 -6.29 -12.58 -2.02
C ARG A 278 -6.73 -13.33 -0.75
N CYS A 279 -7.78 -14.14 -0.85
CA CYS A 279 -8.27 -14.97 0.26
C CYS A 279 -7.31 -16.10 0.68
N GLU A 280 -6.37 -16.48 -0.20
CA GLU A 280 -5.38 -17.53 0.06
C GLU A 280 -4.05 -16.96 0.61
N VAL A 281 -3.79 -15.66 0.46
CA VAL A 281 -2.57 -14.99 0.91
C VAL A 281 -2.34 -15.15 2.43
N PRO A 282 -3.35 -15.01 3.31
CA PRO A 282 -3.14 -15.20 4.75
C PRO A 282 -2.58 -16.58 5.08
N TRP A 283 -3.14 -17.64 4.48
CA TRP A 283 -2.68 -19.02 4.68
C TRP A 283 -1.24 -19.20 4.17
N LEU A 284 -0.94 -18.71 2.97
CA LEU A 284 0.40 -18.78 2.38
C LEU A 284 1.46 -18.11 3.28
N LEU A 285 1.16 -16.91 3.77
CA LEU A 285 2.10 -16.18 4.62
C LEU A 285 2.32 -16.87 5.96
N THR A 286 1.26 -17.33 6.64
CA THR A 286 1.39 -17.99 7.94
C THR A 286 2.09 -19.35 7.86
N HIS A 287 2.20 -19.97 6.68
CA HIS A 287 2.94 -21.20 6.40
C HIS A 287 4.30 -20.93 5.73
N SER A 288 4.74 -19.69 5.68
CA SER A 288 6.09 -19.29 5.28
C SER A 288 6.92 -18.91 6.51
N ASN A 289 8.24 -18.77 6.37
CA ASN A 289 9.13 -18.50 7.50
C ASN A 289 9.74 -17.08 7.47
N CYS A 290 9.90 -16.49 6.28
CA CYS A 290 10.44 -15.16 6.12
C CYS A 290 9.94 -14.53 4.82
N ALA A 291 9.52 -13.28 4.86
CA ALA A 291 9.28 -12.52 3.64
C ALA A 291 10.56 -11.84 3.17
N VAL A 292 10.81 -11.88 1.84
CA VAL A 292 11.96 -11.20 1.25
C VAL A 292 11.47 -10.09 0.33
N VAL A 293 12.00 -8.88 0.51
CA VAL A 293 11.59 -7.71 -0.26
C VAL A 293 12.80 -6.96 -0.82
N PRO A 294 13.36 -7.40 -1.96
CA PRO A 294 14.55 -6.79 -2.57
C PRO A 294 14.24 -5.59 -3.46
N SER A 295 13.11 -4.94 -3.28
CA SER A 295 12.68 -3.83 -4.15
C SER A 295 13.71 -2.70 -4.21
N ARG A 296 14.00 -2.19 -5.41
CA ARG A 296 14.86 -1.01 -5.61
C ARG A 296 14.24 0.29 -5.07
N GLY A 297 12.92 0.33 -4.99
CA GLY A 297 12.17 1.47 -4.47
C GLY A 297 10.70 1.13 -4.31
N GLU A 298 10.14 1.64 -3.23
CA GLU A 298 8.72 1.57 -2.90
C GLU A 298 8.23 2.95 -2.49
N THR A 299 6.99 3.26 -2.82
CA THR A 299 6.34 4.46 -2.29
C THR A 299 5.92 4.25 -0.84
N PHE A 300 5.24 3.13 -0.60
CA PHE A 300 4.90 2.61 0.72
C PHE A 300 5.44 1.20 0.87
N GLY A 301 4.88 0.22 0.18
CA GLY A 301 5.34 -1.16 0.16
C GLY A 301 4.54 -2.05 1.10
N HIS A 302 3.29 -2.41 0.72
CA HIS A 302 2.47 -3.37 1.47
C HIS A 302 3.16 -4.74 1.61
N ASN A 303 4.02 -5.11 0.66
CA ASN A 303 4.81 -6.32 0.70
C ASN A 303 5.81 -6.40 1.87
N PHE A 304 6.05 -5.32 2.62
CA PHE A 304 6.72 -5.35 3.92
C PHE A 304 5.73 -5.63 5.04
N ILE A 305 4.58 -4.94 5.02
CA ILE A 305 3.65 -4.92 6.16
C ILE A 305 2.76 -6.17 6.21
N GLU A 306 2.24 -6.62 5.06
CA GLU A 306 1.36 -7.79 5.00
C GLU A 306 2.01 -9.04 5.62
N PRO A 307 3.26 -9.40 5.28
CA PRO A 307 3.93 -10.51 5.94
C PRO A 307 4.15 -10.29 7.45
N MET A 308 4.45 -9.06 7.87
CA MET A 308 4.62 -8.75 9.28
C MET A 308 3.30 -8.94 10.06
N PHE A 309 2.15 -8.58 9.49
CA PHE A 309 0.84 -8.89 10.08
C PHE A 309 0.59 -10.41 10.19
N ALA A 310 1.14 -11.19 9.27
CA ALA A 310 1.10 -12.65 9.35
C ALA A 310 2.12 -13.24 10.36
N GLY A 311 2.91 -12.41 11.04
CA GLY A 311 3.92 -12.85 11.99
C GLY A 311 5.23 -13.32 11.35
N LEU A 312 5.57 -12.84 10.15
CA LEU A 312 6.83 -13.16 9.49
C LEU A 312 7.89 -12.07 9.72
N PRO A 313 9.15 -12.43 9.97
CA PRO A 313 10.24 -11.49 9.84
C PRO A 313 10.42 -11.06 8.38
N VAL A 314 10.95 -9.86 8.17
CA VAL A 314 11.20 -9.34 6.82
C VAL A 314 12.69 -9.17 6.58
N LEU A 315 13.20 -9.83 5.53
CA LEU A 315 14.52 -9.58 4.97
C LEU A 315 14.34 -8.62 3.78
N GLY A 316 14.62 -7.33 3.94
CA GLY A 316 14.21 -6.34 2.96
C GLY A 316 15.14 -5.16 2.79
N THR A 317 15.06 -4.52 1.61
CA THR A 317 15.74 -3.25 1.36
C THR A 317 15.12 -2.12 2.17
N ARG A 318 15.92 -1.13 2.57
CA ARG A 318 15.45 0.04 3.33
C ARG A 318 14.85 1.09 2.38
N VAL A 319 13.68 0.76 1.83
CA VAL A 319 12.89 1.63 0.94
C VAL A 319 11.42 1.67 1.38
N GLY A 320 10.73 2.75 1.09
CA GLY A 320 9.34 2.90 1.50
C GLY A 320 9.17 2.75 3.01
N ILE A 321 8.16 1.98 3.41
CA ILE A 321 7.88 1.70 4.82
C ILE A 321 8.93 0.77 5.46
N GLY A 322 9.69 0.01 4.66
CA GLY A 322 10.79 -0.82 5.14
C GLY A 322 11.82 -0.04 5.97
N CYS A 323 12.01 1.27 5.70
CA CYS A 323 12.85 2.15 6.52
C CYS A 323 12.34 2.34 7.96
N GLU A 324 11.06 2.11 8.20
CA GLU A 324 10.40 2.41 9.49
C GLU A 324 10.06 1.13 10.26
N VAL A 325 9.86 0.01 9.55
CA VAL A 325 9.39 -1.23 10.17
C VAL A 325 10.48 -2.27 10.35
N ILE A 326 11.56 -2.23 9.56
CA ILE A 326 12.68 -3.16 9.69
C ILE A 326 13.64 -2.66 10.77
N GLU A 327 13.82 -3.47 11.80
CA GLU A 327 14.81 -3.34 12.87
C GLU A 327 15.66 -4.61 12.91
N ASP A 328 16.97 -4.44 12.64
CA ASP A 328 17.88 -5.56 12.46
C ASP A 328 17.96 -6.42 13.73
N GLY A 329 17.78 -7.73 13.57
CA GLY A 329 17.77 -8.70 14.64
C GLY A 329 16.50 -8.69 15.51
N VAL A 330 15.55 -7.76 15.27
CA VAL A 330 14.30 -7.64 16.04
C VAL A 330 13.08 -7.99 15.19
N THR A 331 12.89 -7.32 14.04
CA THR A 331 11.74 -7.58 13.15
C THR A 331 12.16 -8.22 11.83
N GLY A 332 13.44 -8.50 11.67
CA GLY A 332 14.07 -9.01 10.46
C GLY A 332 15.43 -8.37 10.23
N TYR A 333 15.82 -8.21 8.97
CA TYR A 333 17.09 -7.58 8.59
C TYR A 333 16.92 -6.67 7.37
N GLY A 334 17.54 -5.48 7.45
CA GLY A 334 17.65 -4.57 6.32
C GLY A 334 18.95 -4.81 5.55
N PHE A 335 18.88 -4.73 4.21
CA PHE A 335 20.07 -4.87 3.36
C PHE A 335 20.11 -3.85 2.23
N SER A 336 21.28 -3.69 1.61
CA SER A 336 21.47 -2.99 0.34
C SER A 336 21.58 -3.99 -0.81
N LEU A 337 21.04 -3.64 -1.97
CA LEU A 337 21.21 -4.44 -3.19
C LEU A 337 22.69 -4.58 -3.63
N THR A 338 23.57 -3.69 -3.14
CA THR A 338 25.02 -3.75 -3.39
C THR A 338 25.76 -4.60 -2.37
N ASP A 339 25.14 -4.97 -1.25
CA ASP A 339 25.71 -5.83 -0.20
C ASP A 339 25.09 -7.22 -0.25
N VAL A 340 25.46 -7.99 -1.30
CA VAL A 340 24.96 -9.36 -1.50
C VAL A 340 25.41 -10.28 -0.36
N ASP A 341 26.61 -10.10 0.14
CA ASP A 341 27.14 -10.96 1.21
C ASP A 341 26.47 -10.67 2.55
N GLY A 342 26.14 -9.41 2.84
CA GLY A 342 25.32 -9.05 4.00
C GLY A 342 23.92 -9.66 3.92
N PHE A 343 23.31 -9.63 2.75
CA PHE A 343 22.03 -10.32 2.52
C PHE A 343 22.14 -11.83 2.78
N ARG A 344 23.15 -12.50 2.22
CA ARG A 344 23.38 -13.94 2.41
C ARG A 344 23.61 -14.31 3.87
N ARG A 345 24.42 -13.54 4.59
CA ARG A 345 24.62 -13.74 6.04
C ARG A 345 23.30 -13.66 6.81
N SER A 346 22.47 -12.65 6.54
CA SER A 346 21.18 -12.49 7.20
C SER A 346 20.21 -13.63 6.85
N ALA A 347 20.16 -14.04 5.59
CA ALA A 347 19.35 -15.17 5.14
C ALA A 347 19.77 -16.47 5.83
N LYS A 348 21.09 -16.72 5.94
CA LYS A 348 21.64 -17.89 6.60
C LYS A 348 21.31 -17.94 8.10
N VAL A 349 21.43 -16.82 8.81
CA VAL A 349 21.04 -16.71 10.23
C VAL A 349 19.57 -17.10 10.43
N LEU A 350 18.67 -16.64 9.55
CA LEU A 350 17.24 -16.98 9.66
C LEU A 350 16.97 -18.46 9.38
N VAL A 351 17.67 -19.06 8.42
CA VAL A 351 17.54 -20.48 8.05
C VAL A 351 18.09 -21.39 9.16
N GLU A 352 19.22 -21.03 9.75
CA GLU A 352 19.91 -21.83 10.79
C GLU A 352 19.24 -21.75 12.16
N ASP A 353 18.57 -20.63 12.49
CA ASP A 353 17.78 -20.47 13.72
C ASP A 353 16.32 -20.11 13.42
N VAL A 354 15.54 -21.11 13.03
CA VAL A 354 14.10 -20.96 12.76
C VAL A 354 13.33 -20.43 13.97
N LYS A 355 13.79 -20.73 15.20
CA LYS A 355 13.17 -20.20 16.42
C LYS A 355 13.44 -18.70 16.58
N ALA A 356 14.65 -18.22 16.25
CA ALA A 356 14.93 -16.79 16.20
C ALA A 356 14.12 -16.10 15.11
N ALA A 357 14.00 -16.68 13.93
CA ALA A 357 13.13 -16.16 12.85
C ALA A 357 11.67 -16.03 13.34
N SER A 358 11.14 -17.04 14.02
CA SER A 358 9.78 -17.00 14.60
C SER A 358 9.64 -15.90 15.66
N ARG A 359 10.61 -15.72 16.57
CA ARG A 359 10.59 -14.62 17.55
C ARG A 359 10.60 -13.23 16.87
N MET A 360 11.42 -13.07 15.82
CA MET A 360 11.42 -11.83 15.01
C MET A 360 10.08 -11.61 14.35
N GLY A 361 9.40 -12.66 13.89
CA GLY A 361 8.06 -12.58 13.30
C GLY A 361 7.01 -12.07 14.29
N VAL A 362 7.05 -12.55 15.54
CA VAL A 362 6.17 -12.04 16.62
C VAL A 362 6.42 -10.54 16.84
N ALA A 363 7.67 -10.13 17.00
CA ALA A 363 8.02 -8.71 17.16
C ALA A 363 7.64 -7.86 15.94
N ALA A 364 7.76 -8.43 14.74
CA ALA A 364 7.34 -7.79 13.50
C ALA A 364 5.82 -7.52 13.49
N ARG A 365 5.02 -8.52 13.91
CA ARG A 365 3.57 -8.37 14.03
C ARG A 365 3.19 -7.29 15.05
N GLU A 366 3.74 -7.34 16.25
CA GLU A 366 3.49 -6.32 17.28
C GLU A 366 3.79 -4.90 16.78
N ARG A 367 4.88 -4.72 16.03
CA ARG A 367 5.28 -3.43 15.46
C ARG A 367 4.27 -2.87 14.47
N VAL A 368 3.68 -3.71 13.63
CA VAL A 368 2.74 -3.24 12.60
C VAL A 368 1.31 -3.12 13.13
N GLU A 369 0.89 -3.99 14.03
CA GLU A 369 -0.46 -3.97 14.59
C GLU A 369 -0.78 -2.68 15.34
N SER A 370 0.22 -2.05 15.95
CA SER A 370 0.02 -0.81 16.70
C SER A 370 -0.22 0.45 15.86
N LYS A 371 0.01 0.39 14.52
CA LYS A 371 0.07 1.61 13.68
C LYS A 371 -0.55 1.50 12.30
N TYR A 372 -0.66 0.27 11.76
CA TYR A 372 -0.96 0.08 10.34
C TYR A 372 -2.27 -0.68 10.09
N ARG A 373 -3.12 -0.85 11.08
CA ARG A 373 -4.49 -1.34 10.87
C ARG A 373 -5.29 -0.27 10.14
N HIS A 374 -6.21 -0.67 9.27
CA HIS A 374 -7.11 0.28 8.59
C HIS A 374 -7.86 1.19 9.57
N SER A 375 -8.27 0.66 10.73
CA SER A 375 -8.95 1.42 11.78
C SER A 375 -8.07 2.53 12.37
N ASP A 376 -6.75 2.30 12.53
CA ASP A 376 -5.83 3.31 13.07
C ASP A 376 -5.57 4.42 12.06
N VAL A 377 -5.41 4.04 10.80
CA VAL A 377 -5.25 4.98 9.68
C VAL A 377 -6.52 5.80 9.47
N ALA A 378 -7.69 5.17 9.52
CA ALA A 378 -8.98 5.85 9.42
C ALA A 378 -9.15 6.89 10.54
N ARG A 379 -8.77 6.56 11.77
CA ARG A 379 -8.79 7.48 12.93
C ARG A 379 -7.88 8.69 12.70
N GLN A 380 -6.66 8.47 12.19
CA GLN A 380 -5.73 9.56 11.85
C GLN A 380 -6.29 10.47 10.75
N LEU A 381 -6.91 9.90 9.71
CA LEU A 381 -7.53 10.67 8.63
C LEU A 381 -8.73 11.48 9.11
N ILE A 382 -9.60 10.89 9.93
CA ILE A 382 -10.75 11.61 10.55
C ILE A 382 -10.24 12.79 11.38
N GLY A 383 -9.19 12.60 12.17
CA GLY A 383 -8.55 13.68 12.92
C GLY A 383 -8.00 14.80 12.03
N LEU A 384 -7.33 14.43 10.93
CA LEU A 384 -6.85 15.40 9.94
C LEU A 384 -8.01 16.18 9.28
N TYR A 385 -9.12 15.49 8.97
CA TYR A 385 -10.29 16.15 8.39
C TYR A 385 -10.93 17.16 9.35
N ALA A 386 -11.04 16.78 10.62
CA ALA A 386 -11.53 17.70 11.66
C ALA A 386 -10.64 18.96 11.74
N GLU A 387 -9.31 18.80 11.81
CA GLU A 387 -8.36 19.91 11.80
C GLU A 387 -8.55 20.86 10.60
N VAL A 388 -8.64 20.29 9.37
CA VAL A 388 -8.80 21.08 8.13
C VAL A 388 -10.14 21.81 8.11
N MET A 389 -11.21 21.17 8.61
CA MET A 389 -12.55 21.77 8.62
C MET A 389 -12.73 22.82 9.71
N GLU A 390 -12.03 22.73 10.83
CA GLU A 390 -12.06 23.76 11.91
C GLU A 390 -11.39 25.05 11.47
N HIS A 391 -10.27 24.97 10.74
CA HIS A 391 -9.58 26.15 10.18
C HIS A 391 -10.32 26.79 9.00
N ALA A 392 -11.43 26.21 8.56
CA ALA A 392 -12.23 26.69 7.44
C ALA A 392 -13.35 27.67 7.87
N CYS A 393 -13.63 27.70 9.15
CA CYS A 393 -14.62 28.58 9.77
C CYS A 393 -13.92 29.76 10.43
#